data_42fdc2deb949b5fa7ea5e2d0136cf28b
#
_entry.id   42fdc2deb949b5fa7ea5e2d0136cf28b
#
_cell.length_a   1.000
_cell.length_b   1.000
_cell.length_c   1.000
_cell.angle_alpha   90.00
_cell.angle_beta   90.00
_cell.angle_gamma   90.00
#
_symmetry.space_group_name_H-M   'P 1'
#
loop_
_entity.id
_entity.type
_entity.pdbx_description
1 polymer ?
#
loop_
_entity_poly.entity_id
_entity_poly.type
_entity_poly.pdbx_seq_one_letter_code
_entity_poly.pdbx_strand_id
1 'polypeptide(L)'
;MNISIMLKPASSNCNLRCKYCFYNDLSSHREMPSHGMMSEQTLRSTLKKAFDFAGHDRVMLSFQGGEPLLAGKEFFLKLHDIIRELNVNRAPVSIGVQTNGTLIDEEWCRIFKRGGYLVGLSLDGDETADSLRIDANGNPTFSRALNGAKLMQKYGVDFNILVVLTKQVANRIEPIYRFFKKQYFKHLQFIPMLKPLCVDESGKPISKTTYNEPFPS
;
A
#
# COMPACT_ATOMS: atom_id res chain seq x y z
N MET A 1 -10.75 -24.45 2.61
CA MET A 1 -9.57 -23.94 3.35
C MET A 1 -9.41 -22.45 3.01
N ASN A 2 -9.30 -21.59 4.03
CA ASN A 2 -9.09 -20.14 3.80
C ASN A 2 -7.78 -19.89 3.06
N ILE A 3 -7.79 -18.96 2.11
CA ILE A 3 -6.59 -18.54 1.38
C ILE A 3 -6.41 -17.03 1.44
N SER A 4 -5.15 -16.58 1.62
CA SER A 4 -4.75 -15.18 1.52
C SER A 4 -3.71 -15.02 0.43
N ILE A 5 -3.94 -14.08 -0.50
CA ILE A 5 -3.08 -13.85 -1.65
C ILE A 5 -2.67 -12.37 -1.66
N MET A 6 -1.36 -12.14 -1.75
CA MET A 6 -0.80 -10.81 -1.98
C MET A 6 -0.52 -10.63 -3.46
N LEU A 7 -1.11 -9.60 -4.05
CA LEU A 7 -1.00 -9.24 -5.45
C LEU A 7 -0.21 -7.92 -5.59
N LYS A 8 0.68 -7.87 -6.56
CA LYS A 8 1.47 -6.67 -6.90
C LYS A 8 1.13 -6.20 -8.31
N PRO A 9 -0.04 -5.53 -8.50
CA PRO A 9 -0.56 -5.24 -9.85
C PRO A 9 0.33 -4.30 -10.65
N ALA A 10 1.08 -3.43 -9.98
CA ALA A 10 2.06 -2.53 -10.59
C ALA A 10 3.52 -3.00 -10.39
N SER A 11 3.74 -4.26 -9.94
CA SER A 11 5.07 -4.77 -9.59
C SER A 11 5.75 -3.88 -8.54
N SER A 12 6.94 -3.36 -8.83
CA SER A 12 7.67 -2.37 -8.00
C SER A 12 7.45 -0.93 -8.45
N ASN A 13 6.65 -0.69 -9.51
CA ASN A 13 6.39 0.67 -9.97
C ASN A 13 5.67 1.50 -8.92
N CYS A 14 6.20 2.69 -8.65
CA CYS A 14 5.62 3.63 -7.71
C CYS A 14 5.84 5.06 -8.22
N ASN A 15 4.88 5.93 -7.99
CA ASN A 15 4.97 7.36 -8.28
C ASN A 15 5.70 8.14 -7.17
N LEU A 16 6.06 7.49 -6.06
CA LEU A 16 6.86 8.05 -4.98
C LEU A 16 8.28 7.46 -4.94
N ARG A 17 9.17 8.18 -4.21
CA ARG A 17 10.56 7.78 -3.90
C ARG A 17 10.82 8.02 -2.42
N CYS A 18 9.99 7.42 -1.56
CA CYS A 18 10.15 7.53 -0.11
C CYS A 18 11.55 7.06 0.30
N LYS A 19 12.23 7.86 1.13
CA LYS A 19 13.66 7.64 1.47
C LYS A 19 13.93 6.35 2.25
N TYR A 20 12.91 5.80 2.91
CA TYR A 20 12.98 4.55 3.69
C TYR A 20 12.34 3.33 2.98
N CYS A 21 11.98 3.45 1.70
CA CYS A 21 11.19 2.43 1.02
C CYS A 21 12.00 1.17 0.72
N PHE A 22 11.72 0.08 1.45
CA PHE A 22 12.39 -1.21 1.23
C PHE A 22 12.04 -1.85 -0.12
N TYR A 23 10.86 -1.55 -0.69
CA TYR A 23 10.53 -2.01 -2.05
C TYR A 23 11.42 -1.37 -3.11
N ASN A 24 11.72 -0.07 -2.95
CA ASN A 24 12.63 0.62 -3.85
C ASN A 24 14.08 0.12 -3.68
N ASP A 25 14.49 -0.14 -2.45
CA ASP A 25 15.78 -0.76 -2.12
C ASP A 25 15.94 -2.10 -2.85
N LEU A 26 15.03 -3.04 -2.59
CA LEU A 26 15.06 -4.37 -3.21
C LEU A 26 14.99 -4.32 -4.74
N SER A 27 14.12 -3.49 -5.30
CA SER A 27 13.92 -3.45 -6.75
C SER A 27 15.09 -2.86 -7.50
N SER A 28 15.80 -1.88 -6.92
CA SER A 28 16.97 -1.25 -7.52
C SER A 28 18.19 -2.18 -7.64
N HIS A 29 18.18 -3.30 -6.90
CA HIS A 29 19.28 -4.29 -6.89
C HIS A 29 18.92 -5.61 -7.59
N ARG A 30 17.78 -5.68 -8.28
CA ARG A 30 17.39 -6.84 -9.07
C ARG A 30 17.79 -6.68 -10.53
N GLU A 31 18.14 -7.78 -11.23
CA GLU A 31 18.33 -7.79 -12.68
C GLU A 31 17.12 -7.22 -13.41
N MET A 32 15.92 -7.60 -12.96
CA MET A 32 14.67 -7.06 -13.46
C MET A 32 13.98 -6.26 -12.34
N PRO A 33 14.13 -4.94 -12.33
CA PRO A 33 13.54 -4.08 -11.29
C PRO A 33 12.02 -4.13 -11.25
N SER A 34 11.35 -4.28 -12.39
CA SER A 34 9.89 -4.33 -12.48
C SER A 34 9.44 -5.27 -13.62
N HIS A 35 8.36 -6.02 -13.36
CA HIS A 35 7.66 -6.83 -14.37
C HIS A 35 6.52 -6.06 -15.06
N GLY A 36 6.42 -4.75 -14.86
CA GLY A 36 5.34 -3.94 -15.42
C GLY A 36 4.00 -4.10 -14.71
N MET A 37 2.92 -3.84 -15.45
CA MET A 37 1.55 -3.97 -14.93
C MET A 37 1.04 -5.41 -15.10
N MET A 38 0.30 -5.89 -14.10
CA MET A 38 -0.33 -7.22 -14.16
C MET A 38 -1.37 -7.27 -15.28
N SER A 39 -1.29 -8.29 -16.13
CA SER A 39 -2.28 -8.50 -17.18
C SER A 39 -3.62 -9.02 -16.60
N GLU A 40 -4.72 -8.76 -17.30
CA GLU A 40 -6.02 -9.33 -16.97
C GLU A 40 -5.97 -10.87 -16.95
N GLN A 41 -5.23 -11.48 -17.88
CA GLN A 41 -5.06 -12.93 -17.93
C GLN A 41 -4.37 -13.48 -16.68
N THR A 42 -3.32 -12.79 -16.18
CA THR A 42 -2.65 -13.17 -14.93
C THR A 42 -3.59 -13.05 -13.74
N LEU A 43 -4.33 -11.93 -13.65
CA LEU A 43 -5.32 -11.72 -12.61
C LEU A 43 -6.39 -12.82 -12.61
N ARG A 44 -6.96 -13.11 -13.78
CA ARG A 44 -8.00 -14.14 -13.98
C ARG A 44 -7.49 -15.53 -13.58
N SER A 45 -6.28 -15.90 -14.04
CA SER A 45 -5.69 -17.20 -13.71
C SER A 45 -5.42 -17.36 -12.21
N THR A 46 -4.98 -16.27 -11.57
CA THR A 46 -4.73 -16.24 -10.12
C THR A 46 -6.03 -16.40 -9.34
N LEU A 47 -7.07 -15.65 -9.70
CA LEU A 47 -8.37 -15.73 -9.03
C LEU A 47 -9.04 -17.09 -9.24
N LYS A 48 -8.95 -17.67 -10.45
CA LYS A 48 -9.47 -19.01 -10.70
C LYS A 48 -8.84 -20.03 -9.75
N LYS A 49 -7.50 -20.06 -9.66
CA LYS A 49 -6.80 -20.97 -8.74
C LYS A 49 -7.17 -20.71 -7.27
N ALA A 50 -7.35 -19.44 -6.89
CA ALA A 50 -7.75 -19.08 -5.54
C ALA A 50 -9.15 -19.64 -5.19
N PHE A 51 -10.12 -19.47 -6.07
CA PHE A 51 -11.48 -19.97 -5.85
C PHE A 51 -11.57 -21.49 -5.94
N ASP A 52 -10.85 -22.12 -6.88
CA ASP A 52 -10.74 -23.58 -6.97
C ASP A 52 -10.17 -24.18 -5.68
N PHE A 53 -9.14 -23.53 -5.08
CA PHE A 53 -8.54 -23.96 -3.83
C PHE A 53 -9.44 -23.72 -2.61
N ALA A 54 -10.07 -22.55 -2.53
CA ALA A 54 -10.87 -22.16 -1.37
C ALA A 54 -12.21 -22.90 -1.30
N GLY A 55 -12.81 -23.27 -2.46
CA GLY A 55 -14.16 -23.81 -2.52
C GLY A 55 -15.20 -22.82 -1.98
N HIS A 56 -15.77 -23.11 -0.83
CA HIS A 56 -16.72 -22.22 -0.11
C HIS A 56 -16.05 -21.36 0.97
N ASP A 57 -14.77 -21.58 1.24
CA ASP A 57 -14.05 -20.88 2.29
C ASP A 57 -13.57 -19.50 1.83
N ARG A 58 -13.09 -18.70 2.79
CA ARG A 58 -12.73 -17.30 2.56
C ARG A 58 -11.51 -17.13 1.65
N VAL A 59 -11.64 -16.20 0.70
CA VAL A 59 -10.54 -15.68 -0.13
C VAL A 59 -10.21 -14.24 0.32
N MET A 60 -8.98 -14.00 0.74
CA MET A 60 -8.48 -12.68 1.07
C MET A 60 -7.50 -12.22 -0.01
N LEU A 61 -7.78 -11.08 -0.62
CA LEU A 61 -6.95 -10.46 -1.66
C LEU A 61 -6.32 -9.18 -1.08
N SER A 62 -5.00 -9.11 -1.07
CA SER A 62 -4.24 -7.94 -0.62
C SER A 62 -3.44 -7.36 -1.77
N PHE A 63 -3.67 -6.11 -2.11
CA PHE A 63 -2.93 -5.39 -3.15
C PHE A 63 -1.84 -4.53 -2.52
N GLN A 64 -0.58 -4.79 -2.86
CA GLN A 64 0.60 -4.13 -2.34
C GLN A 64 1.68 -3.99 -3.43
N GLY A 65 2.91 -3.69 -3.04
CA GLY A 65 4.09 -3.62 -3.92
C GLY A 65 4.65 -2.21 -4.01
N GLY A 66 4.80 -1.67 -5.22
CA GLY A 66 5.08 -0.26 -5.43
C GLY A 66 3.86 0.58 -5.06
N GLU A 67 3.15 1.15 -6.04
CA GLU A 67 1.85 1.78 -5.81
C GLU A 67 0.77 1.02 -6.60
N PRO A 68 -0.11 0.25 -5.93
CA PRO A 68 -1.12 -0.56 -6.62
C PRO A 68 -2.08 0.23 -7.50
N LEU A 69 -2.39 1.49 -7.13
CA LEU A 69 -3.34 2.32 -7.88
C LEU A 69 -2.79 2.77 -9.24
N LEU A 70 -1.50 2.60 -9.51
CA LEU A 70 -0.92 2.78 -10.85
C LEU A 70 -1.46 1.77 -11.88
N ALA A 71 -1.99 0.63 -11.44
CA ALA A 71 -2.68 -0.31 -12.33
C ALA A 71 -3.95 0.28 -12.96
N GLY A 72 -4.45 1.39 -12.39
CA GLY A 72 -5.61 2.11 -12.89
C GLY A 72 -6.95 1.58 -12.41
N LYS A 73 -7.96 2.41 -12.49
CA LYS A 73 -9.33 2.12 -12.03
C LYS A 73 -9.96 0.96 -12.79
N GLU A 74 -9.70 0.89 -14.08
CA GLU A 74 -10.22 -0.18 -14.95
C GLU A 74 -9.78 -1.57 -14.48
N PHE A 75 -8.51 -1.71 -14.04
CA PHE A 75 -8.02 -2.97 -13.45
C PHE A 75 -8.86 -3.40 -12.26
N PHE A 76 -9.18 -2.48 -11.34
CA PHE A 76 -9.97 -2.78 -10.14
C PHE A 76 -11.47 -3.00 -10.45
N LEU A 77 -12.01 -2.34 -11.47
CA LEU A 77 -13.36 -2.65 -11.96
C LEU A 77 -13.43 -4.06 -12.57
N LYS A 78 -12.47 -4.41 -13.41
CA LYS A 78 -12.34 -5.77 -13.97
C LYS A 78 -12.13 -6.82 -12.89
N LEU A 79 -11.38 -6.52 -11.82
CA LEU A 79 -11.26 -7.41 -10.66
C LEU A 79 -12.63 -7.81 -10.11
N HIS A 80 -13.55 -6.84 -9.94
CA HIS A 80 -14.90 -7.13 -9.45
C HIS A 80 -15.71 -7.99 -10.42
N ASP A 81 -15.55 -7.75 -11.72
CA ASP A 81 -16.24 -8.56 -12.75
C ASP A 81 -15.73 -9.99 -12.75
N ILE A 82 -14.41 -10.19 -12.69
CA ILE A 82 -13.79 -11.51 -12.63
C ILE A 82 -14.18 -12.27 -11.35
N ILE A 83 -14.22 -11.58 -10.20
CA ILE A 83 -14.68 -12.18 -8.94
C ILE A 83 -16.14 -12.67 -9.10
N ARG A 84 -17.04 -11.86 -9.67
CA ARG A 84 -18.44 -12.24 -9.88
C ARG A 84 -18.58 -13.46 -10.81
N GLU A 85 -17.75 -13.53 -11.84
CA GLU A 85 -17.77 -14.63 -12.80
C GLU A 85 -17.22 -15.92 -12.20
N LEU A 86 -16.07 -15.87 -11.53
CA LEU A 86 -15.33 -17.05 -11.10
C LEU A 86 -15.75 -17.60 -9.73
N ASN A 87 -16.34 -16.78 -8.86
CA ASN A 87 -16.74 -17.17 -7.52
C ASN A 87 -18.12 -17.90 -7.52
N VAL A 88 -18.18 -19.01 -8.25
CA VAL A 88 -19.42 -19.80 -8.41
C VAL A 88 -19.91 -20.39 -7.08
N ASN A 89 -18.98 -20.71 -6.17
CA ASN A 89 -19.25 -21.26 -4.85
C ASN A 89 -19.63 -20.19 -3.81
N ARG A 90 -19.69 -18.91 -4.20
CA ARG A 90 -20.01 -17.77 -3.30
C ARG A 90 -19.11 -17.71 -2.06
N ALA A 91 -17.83 -18.03 -2.22
CA ALA A 91 -16.83 -17.87 -1.15
C ALA A 91 -16.82 -16.43 -0.65
N PRO A 92 -16.75 -16.19 0.67
CA PRO A 92 -16.58 -14.83 1.20
C PRO A 92 -15.27 -14.22 0.72
N VAL A 93 -15.32 -13.05 0.07
CA VAL A 93 -14.13 -12.33 -0.41
C VAL A 93 -13.89 -11.10 0.43
N SER A 94 -12.66 -10.92 0.89
CA SER A 94 -12.19 -9.69 1.54
C SER A 94 -11.09 -9.07 0.69
N ILE A 95 -11.15 -7.75 0.48
CA ILE A 95 -10.19 -7.04 -0.38
C ILE A 95 -9.52 -5.94 0.43
N GLY A 96 -8.19 -5.98 0.48
CA GLY A 96 -7.37 -4.92 1.05
C GLY A 96 -6.46 -4.29 0.01
N VAL A 97 -6.20 -2.99 0.13
CA VAL A 97 -5.23 -2.29 -0.71
C VAL A 97 -4.35 -1.38 0.14
N GLN A 98 -3.04 -1.52 -0.01
CA GLN A 98 -2.06 -0.64 0.62
C GLN A 98 -1.62 0.41 -0.38
N THR A 99 -1.87 1.68 -0.11
CA THR A 99 -1.58 2.78 -1.04
C THR A 99 -0.91 3.96 -0.34
N ASN A 100 -0.13 4.72 -1.10
CA ASN A 100 0.40 6.01 -0.66
C ASN A 100 -0.66 7.14 -0.68
N GLY A 101 -1.84 6.88 -1.21
CA GLY A 101 -2.99 7.77 -1.19
C GLY A 101 -2.95 8.96 -2.15
N THR A 102 -1.82 9.21 -2.83
CA THR A 102 -1.66 10.41 -3.66
C THR A 102 -2.46 10.40 -4.97
N LEU A 103 -2.98 9.22 -5.35
CA LEU A 103 -3.80 9.02 -6.55
C LEU A 103 -5.31 8.91 -6.23
N ILE A 104 -5.68 8.96 -4.95
CA ILE A 104 -7.08 8.82 -4.54
C ILE A 104 -7.89 10.06 -4.95
N ASP A 105 -8.93 9.82 -5.71
CA ASP A 105 -9.97 10.77 -6.07
C ASP A 105 -11.36 10.23 -5.70
N GLU A 106 -12.43 10.97 -6.02
CA GLU A 106 -13.80 10.56 -5.71
C GLU A 106 -14.20 9.23 -6.38
N GLU A 107 -13.70 8.97 -7.58
CA GLU A 107 -14.02 7.73 -8.30
C GLU A 107 -13.35 6.53 -7.62
N TRP A 108 -12.08 6.65 -7.18
CA TRP A 108 -11.43 5.65 -6.36
C TRP A 108 -12.23 5.36 -5.08
N CYS A 109 -12.71 6.42 -4.40
CA CYS A 109 -13.53 6.23 -3.21
C CYS A 109 -14.82 5.46 -3.50
N ARG A 110 -15.48 5.70 -4.64
CA ARG A 110 -16.67 4.94 -5.06
C ARG A 110 -16.33 3.47 -5.34
N ILE A 111 -15.20 3.19 -6.00
CA ILE A 111 -14.72 1.82 -6.25
C ILE A 111 -14.47 1.09 -4.92
N PHE A 112 -13.73 1.70 -4.01
CA PHE A 112 -13.43 1.13 -2.70
C PHE A 112 -14.69 0.87 -1.87
N LYS A 113 -15.58 1.86 -1.81
CA LYS A 113 -16.83 1.73 -1.05
C LYS A 113 -17.74 0.64 -1.60
N ARG A 114 -17.93 0.60 -2.93
CA ARG A 114 -18.73 -0.42 -3.59
C ARG A 114 -18.17 -1.83 -3.41
N GLY A 115 -16.86 -1.97 -3.47
CA GLY A 115 -16.16 -3.25 -3.33
C GLY A 115 -15.90 -3.68 -1.87
N GLY A 116 -16.26 -2.87 -0.87
CA GLY A 116 -16.02 -3.18 0.54
C GLY A 116 -14.53 -3.31 0.89
N TYR A 117 -13.69 -2.44 0.32
CA TYR A 117 -12.24 -2.49 0.56
C TYR A 117 -11.88 -2.02 1.96
N LEU A 118 -10.87 -2.64 2.54
CA LEU A 118 -10.08 -2.06 3.62
C LEU A 118 -8.84 -1.40 3.01
N VAL A 119 -8.74 -0.07 3.13
CA VAL A 119 -7.62 0.68 2.56
C VAL A 119 -6.59 0.98 3.64
N GLY A 120 -5.37 0.50 3.45
CA GLY A 120 -4.21 0.92 4.25
C GLY A 120 -3.58 2.15 3.62
N LEU A 121 -3.77 3.32 4.22
CA LEU A 121 -3.18 4.57 3.75
C LEU A 121 -1.84 4.84 4.43
N SER A 122 -0.79 4.99 3.65
CA SER A 122 0.52 5.38 4.18
C SER A 122 0.59 6.88 4.44
N LEU A 123 0.70 7.28 5.71
CA LEU A 123 0.85 8.67 6.15
C LEU A 123 1.56 8.69 7.51
N ASP A 124 2.75 9.29 7.59
CA ASP A 124 3.61 9.17 8.76
C ASP A 124 3.31 10.19 9.87
N GLY A 125 2.39 11.11 9.63
CA GLY A 125 1.96 12.09 10.62
C GLY A 125 1.59 13.44 10.01
N ASP A 126 2.04 14.51 10.66
CA ASP A 126 1.96 15.87 10.10
C ASP A 126 2.99 16.07 8.96
N GLU A 127 2.97 17.20 8.31
CA GLU A 127 3.84 17.50 7.17
C GLU A 127 5.33 17.29 7.47
N THR A 128 5.77 17.61 8.69
CA THR A 128 7.16 17.39 9.11
C THR A 128 7.48 15.91 9.23
N ALA A 129 6.59 15.13 9.85
CA ALA A 129 6.78 13.69 10.00
C ALA A 129 6.73 12.95 8.66
N ASP A 130 5.89 13.41 7.73
CA ASP A 130 5.72 12.82 6.39
C ASP A 130 6.82 13.25 5.38
N SER A 131 7.79 14.06 5.78
CA SER A 131 8.80 14.68 4.91
C SER A 131 9.71 13.69 4.16
N LEU A 132 9.79 12.44 4.60
CA LEU A 132 10.54 11.38 3.92
C LEU A 132 9.75 10.75 2.76
N ARG A 133 8.46 11.07 2.62
CA ARG A 133 7.60 10.64 1.53
C ARG A 133 7.60 11.69 0.43
N ILE A 134 8.43 11.45 -0.58
CA ILE A 134 8.64 12.38 -1.70
C ILE A 134 8.27 11.70 -3.02
N ASP A 135 7.92 12.50 -4.02
CA ASP A 135 7.75 12.01 -5.39
C ASP A 135 9.09 11.84 -6.13
N ALA A 136 9.02 11.46 -7.41
CA ALA A 136 10.20 11.24 -8.23
C ALA A 136 11.05 12.52 -8.45
N ASN A 137 10.45 13.69 -8.27
CA ASN A 137 11.10 15.00 -8.40
C ASN A 137 11.60 15.55 -7.05
N GLY A 138 11.43 14.79 -5.96
CA GLY A 138 11.80 15.23 -4.61
C GLY A 138 10.77 16.12 -3.91
N ASN A 139 9.57 16.32 -4.49
CA ASN A 139 8.54 17.17 -3.89
C ASN A 139 7.81 16.43 -2.76
N PRO A 140 7.39 17.14 -1.69
CA PRO A 140 6.56 16.60 -0.63
C PRO A 140 5.23 16.05 -1.15
N THR A 141 4.73 14.97 -0.53
CA THR A 141 3.47 14.34 -0.94
C THR A 141 2.36 14.40 0.11
N PHE A 142 2.67 14.95 1.29
CA PHE A 142 1.77 15.05 2.44
C PHE A 142 0.37 15.56 2.09
N SER A 143 0.28 16.74 1.44
CA SER A 143 -1.02 17.35 1.13
C SER A 143 -1.88 16.46 0.23
N ARG A 144 -1.27 15.75 -0.74
CA ARG A 144 -1.97 14.81 -1.63
C ARG A 144 -2.49 13.60 -0.86
N ALA A 145 -1.66 12.99 -0.02
CA ALA A 145 -2.04 11.83 0.81
C ALA A 145 -3.14 12.21 1.82
N LEU A 146 -3.00 13.35 2.49
CA LEU A 146 -4.02 13.86 3.42
C LEU A 146 -5.36 14.14 2.72
N ASN A 147 -5.33 14.70 1.51
CA ASN A 147 -6.54 14.90 0.71
C ASN A 147 -7.21 13.55 0.38
N GLY A 148 -6.44 12.54 -0.01
CA GLY A 148 -6.94 11.18 -0.21
C GLY A 148 -7.64 10.61 1.03
N ALA A 149 -7.03 10.79 2.22
CA ALA A 149 -7.65 10.40 3.49
C ALA A 149 -9.00 11.10 3.74
N LYS A 150 -9.05 12.42 3.52
CA LYS A 150 -10.29 13.20 3.68
C LYS A 150 -11.38 12.80 2.71
N LEU A 151 -11.02 12.48 1.48
CA LEU A 151 -11.96 11.93 0.49
C LEU A 151 -12.52 10.59 0.95
N MET A 152 -11.67 9.68 1.42
CA MET A 152 -12.12 8.39 1.95
C MET A 152 -13.07 8.57 3.14
N GLN A 153 -12.79 9.50 4.07
CA GLN A 153 -13.72 9.84 5.15
C GLN A 153 -15.06 10.35 4.60
N LYS A 154 -15.04 11.29 3.66
CA LYS A 154 -16.25 11.85 3.03
C LYS A 154 -17.12 10.78 2.39
N TYR A 155 -16.50 9.79 1.74
CA TYR A 155 -17.20 8.70 1.04
C TYR A 155 -17.48 7.47 1.92
N GLY A 156 -17.09 7.51 3.21
CA GLY A 156 -17.31 6.40 4.15
C GLY A 156 -16.57 5.13 3.76
N VAL A 157 -15.39 5.24 3.16
CA VAL A 157 -14.50 4.12 2.89
C VAL A 157 -13.85 3.68 4.19
N ASP A 158 -13.75 2.37 4.41
CA ASP A 158 -13.04 1.81 5.55
C ASP A 158 -11.52 1.87 5.32
N PHE A 159 -10.81 2.58 6.19
CA PHE A 159 -9.35 2.68 6.07
C PHE A 159 -8.65 2.78 7.43
N ASN A 160 -7.39 2.38 7.45
CA ASN A 160 -6.45 2.62 8.53
C ASN A 160 -5.25 3.42 8.01
N ILE A 161 -4.63 4.17 8.91
CA ILE A 161 -3.36 4.88 8.63
C ILE A 161 -2.21 3.95 9.01
N LEU A 162 -1.26 3.78 8.09
CA LEU A 162 0.00 3.09 8.34
C LEU A 162 1.13 4.11 8.47
N VAL A 163 1.77 4.10 9.61
CA VAL A 163 2.84 5.01 10.00
C VAL A 163 4.14 4.23 10.07
N VAL A 164 5.15 4.63 9.31
CA VAL A 164 6.48 4.04 9.44
C VAL A 164 7.21 4.73 10.58
N LEU A 165 7.52 3.97 11.63
CA LEU A 165 8.27 4.45 12.78
C LEU A 165 9.75 4.61 12.42
N THR A 166 10.10 5.78 11.90
CA THR A 166 11.47 6.26 11.81
C THR A 166 11.88 6.89 13.14
N LYS A 167 13.17 7.13 13.36
CA LYS A 167 13.64 7.86 14.55
C LYS A 167 12.96 9.23 14.68
N GLN A 168 12.79 9.94 13.56
CA GLN A 168 12.08 11.22 13.54
C GLN A 168 10.63 11.11 14.00
N VAL A 169 9.91 10.10 13.51
CA VAL A 169 8.51 9.83 13.89
C VAL A 169 8.42 9.41 15.35
N ALA A 170 9.30 8.49 15.79
CA ALA A 170 9.32 8.01 17.17
C ALA A 170 9.54 9.13 18.18
N ASN A 171 10.48 10.05 17.92
CA ASN A 171 10.75 11.19 18.78
C ASN A 171 9.63 12.25 18.80
N ARG A 172 8.66 12.14 17.88
CA ARG A 172 7.52 13.06 17.77
C ARG A 172 6.16 12.34 17.90
N ILE A 173 6.14 11.18 18.51
CA ILE A 173 4.94 10.32 18.54
C ILE A 173 3.72 11.02 19.14
N GLU A 174 3.90 11.83 20.19
CA GLU A 174 2.79 12.51 20.85
C GLU A 174 2.15 13.61 19.99
N PRO A 175 2.87 14.58 19.38
CA PRO A 175 2.28 15.54 18.44
C PRO A 175 1.68 14.87 17.21
N ILE A 176 2.27 13.76 16.70
CA ILE A 176 1.74 13.00 15.58
C ILE A 176 0.40 12.34 15.96
N TYR A 177 0.31 11.73 17.14
CA TYR A 177 -0.93 11.16 17.62
C TYR A 177 -2.02 12.22 17.79
N ARG A 178 -1.67 13.39 18.35
CA ARG A 178 -2.59 14.55 18.45
C ARG A 178 -3.06 15.02 17.07
N PHE A 179 -2.16 15.05 16.07
CA PHE A 179 -2.52 15.36 14.69
C PHE A 179 -3.56 14.40 14.15
N PHE A 180 -3.35 13.09 14.26
CA PHE A 180 -4.30 12.10 13.77
C PHE A 180 -5.66 12.18 14.48
N LYS A 181 -5.68 12.41 15.80
CA LYS A 181 -6.91 12.66 16.55
C LYS A 181 -7.68 13.87 16.01
N LYS A 182 -6.98 14.97 15.71
CA LYS A 182 -7.58 16.19 15.14
C LYS A 182 -8.16 15.94 13.74
N GLN A 183 -7.58 15.01 12.98
CA GLN A 183 -8.12 14.59 11.69
C GLN A 183 -9.25 13.55 11.81
N TYR A 184 -9.60 13.09 13.02
CA TYR A 184 -10.59 12.04 13.29
C TYR A 184 -10.24 10.69 12.64
N PHE A 185 -8.96 10.37 12.47
CA PHE A 185 -8.53 9.05 12.03
C PHE A 185 -8.63 8.06 13.17
N LYS A 186 -9.42 6.98 12.96
CA LYS A 186 -9.81 6.05 14.03
C LYS A 186 -8.83 4.89 14.21
N HIS A 187 -8.20 4.46 13.13
CA HIS A 187 -7.37 3.26 13.11
C HIS A 187 -5.97 3.62 12.66
N LEU A 188 -4.99 3.42 13.54
CA LEU A 188 -3.58 3.71 13.32
C LEU A 188 -2.79 2.42 13.50
N GLN A 189 -1.87 2.14 12.58
CA GLN A 189 -0.93 1.04 12.67
C GLN A 189 0.49 1.60 12.57
N PHE A 190 1.28 1.39 13.59
CA PHE A 190 2.69 1.79 13.63
C PHE A 190 3.56 0.61 13.22
N ILE A 191 4.43 0.83 12.24
CA ILE A 191 5.28 -0.21 11.64
C ILE A 191 6.73 0.21 11.82
N PRO A 192 7.56 -0.55 12.55
CA PRO A 192 9.00 -0.25 12.66
C PRO A 192 9.65 -0.17 11.28
N MET A 193 10.47 0.86 11.07
CA MET A 193 11.26 0.97 9.86
C MET A 193 12.26 -0.19 9.77
N LEU A 194 12.30 -0.84 8.62
CA LEU A 194 13.29 -1.88 8.36
C LEU A 194 14.66 -1.27 8.06
N LYS A 195 15.72 -1.97 8.48
CA LYS A 195 17.07 -1.69 8.00
C LYS A 195 17.14 -1.95 6.49
N PRO A 196 18.10 -1.35 5.76
CA PRO A 196 18.32 -1.71 4.37
C PRO A 196 18.46 -3.22 4.21
N LEU A 197 17.75 -3.79 3.25
CA LEU A 197 17.72 -5.25 3.03
C LEU A 197 18.84 -5.69 2.07
N CYS A 198 19.33 -4.78 1.23
CA CYS A 198 20.46 -5.04 0.34
C CYS A 198 21.75 -4.64 1.02
N VAL A 199 22.58 -5.64 1.32
CA VAL A 199 23.90 -5.47 1.95
C VAL A 199 24.98 -6.17 1.12
N ASP A 200 26.22 -5.67 1.19
CA ASP A 200 27.39 -6.32 0.60
C ASP A 200 27.85 -7.54 1.44
N GLU A 201 28.91 -8.21 1.01
CA GLU A 201 29.49 -9.39 1.70
C GLU A 201 29.96 -9.06 3.12
N SER A 202 30.24 -7.79 3.43
CA SER A 202 30.64 -7.33 4.77
C SER A 202 29.43 -6.96 5.65
N GLY A 203 28.21 -7.06 5.13
CA GLY A 203 26.97 -6.67 5.82
C GLY A 203 26.70 -5.16 5.81
N LYS A 204 27.43 -4.39 5.00
CA LYS A 204 27.17 -2.96 4.83
C LYS A 204 26.05 -2.72 3.82
N PRO A 205 25.14 -1.76 4.07
CA PRO A 205 24.12 -1.40 3.11
C PRO A 205 24.72 -0.95 1.78
N ILE A 206 24.31 -1.59 0.68
CA ILE A 206 24.64 -1.18 -0.70
C ILE A 206 23.56 -0.27 -1.28
N SER A 207 22.47 -0.09 -0.56
CA SER A 207 21.35 0.75 -0.95
C SER A 207 21.74 2.21 -1.04
N LYS A 208 21.27 2.85 -2.12
CA LYS A 208 21.30 4.32 -2.30
C LYS A 208 20.21 5.04 -1.48
N THR A 209 19.37 4.30 -0.75
CA THR A 209 18.41 4.91 0.17
C THR A 209 19.19 5.57 1.30
N THR A 210 19.12 6.88 1.37
CA THR A 210 19.95 7.71 2.28
C THR A 210 19.48 7.66 3.74
N TYR A 211 18.43 6.90 4.04
CA TYR A 211 17.85 6.81 5.37
C TYR A 211 18.19 5.47 6.03
N ASN A 212 19.27 5.46 6.80
CA ASN A 212 19.81 4.27 7.45
C ASN A 212 19.71 4.31 8.98
N GLU A 213 18.93 5.21 9.56
CA GLU A 213 18.79 5.25 11.01
C GLU A 213 17.78 4.18 11.47
N PRO A 214 18.26 3.15 12.19
CA PRO A 214 17.35 2.15 12.75
C PRO A 214 16.45 2.78 13.81
N PHE A 215 15.35 2.13 14.10
CA PHE A 215 14.51 2.43 15.25
C PHE A 215 15.40 2.49 16.50
N PRO A 216 15.24 3.50 17.40
CA PRO A 216 15.99 3.53 18.63
C PRO A 216 15.71 2.26 19.43
N SER A 217 16.79 1.58 19.80
CA SER A 217 16.78 0.43 20.69
C SER A 217 16.37 0.83 22.10
#